data_8b2351e77ec25244ce5c879a4cdb37d5
#
_entry.id   8b2351e77ec25244ce5c879a4cdb37d5
#
_cell.length_a   1.000
_cell.length_b   1.000
_cell.length_c   1.000
_cell.angle_alpha   90.00
_cell.angle_beta   90.00
_cell.angle_gamma   90.00
#
_symmetry.space_group_name_H-M   'P 1'
#
loop_
_entity.id
_entity.type
_entity.pdbx_description
1 polymer ?
#
loop_
_entity_poly.entity_id
_entity_poly.type
_entity_poly.pdbx_seq_one_letter_code
_entity_poly.pdbx_strand_id
1 'polypeptide(L)'
;MKSSVWKLAAMVSLAVGVCGGACAQAQQAAKPRWQMPTVTLVHDAGSQELPREKTQLAETKSKPQSLASLAGDSAVTQGIQAGVNDAAWGVAGHMNSAVGGTAVTQGGSILGGMLASRKPTVTYVWGVPGPASGNILKTTSPKFSVNFAGAPGVNPSDFAPEIVRLTLAQNTCRLIGATRGKEDARSHDAADWEIYSGFVEDRVAANVQKTGEGQYDLSPQSPLYPGEYAVVLRPISKNEKFSGGDVSRGQGAGMMFDTVWTFQVAENAQ
;
A
#
# COMPACT_ATOMS: atom_id res chain seq x y z
N MET A 1 -46.66 15.13 -85.48
CA MET A 1 -46.49 13.79 -86.05
C MET A 1 -46.13 12.81 -84.95
N LYS A 2 -46.94 11.75 -84.83
CA LYS A 2 -46.69 10.42 -84.15
C LYS A 2 -46.32 10.47 -82.66
N SER A 3 -47.22 10.23 -81.70
CA SER A 3 -47.91 8.99 -81.27
C SER A 3 -47.01 7.92 -80.79
N SER A 4 -47.17 7.58 -79.45
CA SER A 4 -47.32 6.23 -78.91
C SER A 4 -47.22 6.29 -77.39
N VAL A 5 -48.21 6.23 -76.67
CA VAL A 5 -48.98 5.26 -75.91
C VAL A 5 -48.22 3.95 -75.70
N TRP A 6 -48.08 3.58 -74.42
CA TRP A 6 -48.18 2.21 -73.93
C TRP A 6 -47.95 2.19 -72.40
N LYS A 7 -48.99 2.03 -71.64
CA LYS A 7 -49.58 0.90 -70.93
C LYS A 7 -48.90 0.59 -69.56
N LEU A 8 -49.73 0.84 -68.58
CA LEU A 8 -49.91 0.18 -67.29
C LEU A 8 -49.17 -1.18 -67.08
N ALA A 9 -48.53 -1.35 -65.95
CA ALA A 9 -48.58 -2.59 -65.19
C ALA A 9 -48.46 -2.25 -63.73
N ALA A 10 -49.51 -2.47 -62.97
CA ALA A 10 -49.60 -2.43 -61.55
C ALA A 10 -48.89 -3.72 -61.01
N MET A 11 -47.90 -3.57 -60.17
CA MET A 11 -47.44 -4.66 -59.30
C MET A 11 -47.56 -4.23 -57.85
N VAL A 12 -48.56 -4.82 -57.23
CA VAL A 12 -48.75 -4.81 -55.79
C VAL A 12 -47.67 -5.68 -55.19
N SER A 13 -46.67 -5.08 -54.57
CA SER A 13 -45.68 -5.83 -53.75
C SER A 13 -46.08 -5.69 -52.32
N LEU A 14 -46.47 -6.80 -51.73
CA LEU A 14 -46.69 -7.04 -50.31
C LEU A 14 -45.39 -6.83 -49.54
N ALA A 15 -45.32 -5.74 -48.83
CA ALA A 15 -44.20 -5.53 -47.86
C ALA A 15 -44.50 -6.29 -46.58
N VAL A 16 -43.87 -7.45 -46.44
CA VAL A 16 -43.79 -8.19 -45.16
C VAL A 16 -42.90 -7.40 -44.25
N GLY A 17 -43.50 -6.77 -43.26
CA GLY A 17 -42.80 -6.09 -42.20
C GLY A 17 -42.05 -7.09 -41.31
N VAL A 18 -40.74 -7.20 -41.51
CA VAL A 18 -39.82 -7.86 -40.54
C VAL A 18 -39.64 -6.88 -39.42
N CYS A 19 -40.36 -7.10 -38.32
CA CYS A 19 -40.01 -6.50 -37.01
C CYS A 19 -38.66 -6.99 -36.60
N GLY A 20 -37.60 -6.26 -36.97
CA GLY A 20 -36.27 -6.41 -36.42
C GLY A 20 -36.28 -6.03 -34.94
N GLY A 21 -36.45 -7.02 -34.06
CA GLY A 21 -36.24 -6.86 -32.66
C GLY A 21 -34.81 -6.39 -32.45
N ALA A 22 -34.64 -5.10 -32.12
CA ALA A 22 -33.40 -4.58 -31.58
C ALA A 22 -33.15 -5.28 -30.24
N CYS A 23 -32.42 -6.39 -30.29
CA CYS A 23 -31.79 -6.93 -29.07
C CYS A 23 -30.88 -5.85 -28.56
N ALA A 24 -31.35 -5.08 -27.58
CA ALA A 24 -30.50 -4.29 -26.69
C ALA A 24 -29.61 -5.29 -25.97
N GLN A 25 -28.44 -5.54 -26.53
CA GLN A 25 -27.38 -6.16 -25.81
C GLN A 25 -27.05 -5.22 -24.65
N ALA A 26 -27.64 -5.51 -23.48
CA ALA A 26 -27.17 -4.94 -22.22
C ALA A 26 -25.68 -5.24 -22.17
N GLN A 27 -24.87 -4.21 -22.42
CA GLN A 27 -23.45 -4.26 -22.15
C GLN A 27 -23.33 -4.66 -20.68
N GLN A 28 -23.05 -5.94 -20.44
CA GLN A 28 -22.67 -6.41 -19.13
C GLN A 28 -21.44 -5.59 -18.76
N ALA A 29 -21.64 -4.65 -17.83
CA ALA A 29 -20.55 -3.89 -17.24
C ALA A 29 -19.51 -4.93 -16.79
N ALA A 30 -18.36 -4.91 -17.43
CA ALA A 30 -17.27 -5.81 -17.11
C ALA A 30 -17.03 -5.68 -15.62
N LYS A 31 -17.12 -6.79 -14.88
CA LYS A 31 -16.81 -6.79 -13.45
C LYS A 31 -15.47 -6.09 -13.24
N PRO A 32 -15.37 -5.16 -12.31
CA PRO A 32 -14.14 -4.44 -12.08
C PRO A 32 -13.02 -5.46 -11.87
N ARG A 33 -12.04 -5.42 -12.75
CA ARG A 33 -10.89 -6.33 -12.69
C ARG A 33 -10.02 -5.81 -11.58
N TRP A 34 -9.91 -6.55 -10.49
CA TRP A 34 -8.99 -6.24 -9.40
C TRP A 34 -7.59 -6.00 -9.96
N GLN A 35 -7.05 -4.84 -9.72
CA GLN A 35 -5.69 -4.49 -10.14
C GLN A 35 -4.90 -4.10 -8.90
N MET A 36 -3.72 -4.69 -8.77
CA MET A 36 -2.81 -4.27 -7.72
C MET A 36 -2.29 -2.87 -8.02
N PRO A 37 -2.01 -2.06 -6.99
CA PRO A 37 -1.41 -0.76 -7.19
C PRO A 37 -0.11 -0.83 -7.97
N THR A 38 0.11 0.13 -8.87
CA THR A 38 1.32 0.25 -9.69
C THR A 38 1.92 1.64 -9.56
N VAL A 39 3.24 1.71 -9.62
CA VAL A 39 4.00 2.95 -9.71
C VAL A 39 4.92 2.86 -10.92
N THR A 40 4.77 3.80 -11.82
CA THR A 40 5.55 3.88 -13.05
C THR A 40 6.43 5.13 -13.00
N LEU A 41 7.73 4.93 -13.14
CA LEU A 41 8.70 6.01 -13.34
C LEU A 41 8.60 6.52 -14.77
N VAL A 42 8.42 7.81 -14.94
CA VAL A 42 8.25 8.47 -16.24
C VAL A 42 9.57 9.16 -16.64
N HIS A 43 10.10 8.81 -17.80
CA HIS A 43 11.29 9.40 -18.38
C HIS A 43 10.98 9.99 -19.76
N ASP A 44 11.83 10.85 -20.27
CA ASP A 44 11.70 11.38 -21.64
C ASP A 44 11.80 10.28 -22.70
N ALA A 45 12.53 9.20 -22.39
CA ALA A 45 12.71 8.05 -23.29
C ALA A 45 11.63 6.96 -23.14
N GLY A 46 10.65 7.12 -22.25
CA GLY A 46 9.60 6.14 -22.00
C GLY A 46 9.21 6.03 -20.53
N SER A 47 8.57 4.94 -20.17
CA SER A 47 8.13 4.69 -18.81
C SER A 47 8.57 3.30 -18.33
N GLN A 48 8.90 3.17 -17.06
CA GLN A 48 9.31 1.93 -16.42
C GLN A 48 8.48 1.70 -15.15
N GLU A 49 7.81 0.57 -15.06
CA GLU A 49 7.13 0.17 -13.83
C GLU A 49 8.15 -0.19 -12.76
N LEU A 50 8.01 0.39 -11.58
CA LEU A 50 8.83 0.02 -10.43
C LEU A 50 8.29 -1.29 -9.83
N PRO A 51 9.16 -2.23 -9.48
CA PRO A 51 8.76 -3.44 -8.80
C PRO A 51 8.19 -3.10 -7.42
N ARG A 52 7.10 -3.76 -7.10
CA ARG A 52 6.47 -3.68 -5.80
C ARG A 52 7.26 -4.50 -4.80
N GLU A 53 7.62 -3.90 -3.69
CA GLU A 53 8.25 -4.60 -2.57
C GLU A 53 7.25 -4.75 -1.41
N LYS A 54 7.37 -5.86 -0.70
CA LYS A 54 6.56 -6.13 0.48
C LYS A 54 7.29 -5.65 1.72
N THR A 55 6.58 -4.92 2.59
CA THR A 55 7.12 -4.52 3.87
C THR A 55 7.02 -5.64 4.89
N GLN A 56 7.80 -5.53 5.93
CA GLN A 56 7.74 -6.40 7.10
C GLN A 56 7.49 -5.57 8.34
N LEU A 57 6.66 -6.10 9.22
CA LEU A 57 6.27 -5.47 10.45
C LEU A 57 7.02 -6.11 11.62
N ALA A 58 7.85 -5.32 12.29
CA ALA A 58 8.54 -5.71 13.51
C ALA A 58 7.99 -4.95 14.73
N GLU A 59 8.22 -5.48 15.92
CA GLU A 59 7.85 -4.86 17.18
C GLU A 59 9.07 -4.58 18.04
N THR A 60 9.07 -3.44 18.73
CA THR A 60 10.09 -3.08 19.72
C THR A 60 9.49 -2.34 20.90
N LYS A 61 10.16 -2.38 22.04
CA LYS A 61 9.80 -1.57 23.22
C LYS A 61 10.37 -0.16 23.16
N SER A 62 11.28 0.12 22.22
CA SER A 62 11.89 1.44 22.01
C SER A 62 10.83 2.48 21.64
N LYS A 63 11.00 3.73 22.07
CA LYS A 63 10.08 4.81 21.75
C LYS A 63 10.46 5.42 20.40
N PRO A 64 9.53 5.53 19.43
CA PRO A 64 9.81 6.12 18.14
C PRO A 64 9.85 7.65 18.25
N GLN A 65 11.02 8.22 18.41
CA GLN A 65 11.21 9.67 18.28
C GLN A 65 11.53 10.06 16.83
N SER A 66 12.30 9.18 16.15
CA SER A 66 12.63 9.27 14.74
C SER A 66 12.98 7.88 14.23
N LEU A 67 12.99 7.67 12.91
CA LEU A 67 13.43 6.40 12.33
C LEU A 67 14.92 6.16 12.60
N ALA A 68 15.72 7.21 12.63
CA ALA A 68 17.15 7.11 12.98
C ALA A 68 17.38 6.55 14.39
N SER A 69 16.51 6.87 15.36
CA SER A 69 16.60 6.33 16.71
C SER A 69 16.26 4.85 16.80
N LEU A 70 15.50 4.31 15.86
CA LEU A 70 15.13 2.90 15.77
C LEU A 70 16.13 2.08 14.93
N ALA A 71 16.93 2.73 14.08
CA ALA A 71 17.83 2.06 13.15
C ALA A 71 18.94 1.24 13.85
N GLY A 72 19.29 1.60 15.08
CA GLY A 72 20.25 0.87 15.92
C GLY A 72 19.62 -0.27 16.74
N ASP A 73 18.30 -0.42 16.75
CA ASP A 73 17.62 -1.43 17.56
C ASP A 73 17.71 -2.82 16.91
N SER A 74 18.47 -3.71 17.58
CA SER A 74 18.68 -5.08 17.09
C SER A 74 17.38 -5.89 17.00
N ALA A 75 16.38 -5.60 17.85
CA ALA A 75 15.11 -6.29 17.84
C ALA A 75 14.31 -5.94 16.57
N VAL A 76 14.31 -4.68 16.14
CA VAL A 76 13.70 -4.22 14.89
C VAL A 76 14.37 -4.91 13.71
N THR A 77 15.70 -4.90 13.68
CA THR A 77 16.45 -5.47 12.56
C THR A 77 16.24 -6.96 12.42
N GLN A 78 16.29 -7.69 13.54
CA GLN A 78 16.04 -9.14 13.56
C GLN A 78 14.60 -9.47 13.20
N GLY A 79 13.62 -8.69 13.67
CA GLY A 79 12.21 -8.89 13.35
C GLY A 79 11.91 -8.72 11.86
N ILE A 80 12.51 -7.73 11.20
CA ILE A 80 12.37 -7.52 9.77
C ILE A 80 13.07 -8.61 8.96
N GLN A 81 14.21 -9.12 9.43
CA GLN A 81 14.92 -10.22 8.75
C GLN A 81 14.26 -11.58 8.94
N ALA A 82 13.71 -11.86 10.13
CA ALA A 82 13.04 -13.15 10.39
C ALA A 82 11.87 -13.40 9.42
N GLY A 83 11.14 -12.36 9.06
CA GLY A 83 10.06 -12.46 8.07
C GLY A 83 10.51 -12.86 6.66
N VAL A 84 11.78 -12.63 6.28
CA VAL A 84 12.33 -13.12 5.00
C VAL A 84 12.50 -14.63 5.02
N ASN A 85 12.96 -15.16 6.14
CA ASN A 85 13.18 -16.60 6.29
C ASN A 85 11.85 -17.37 6.30
N ASP A 86 10.80 -16.83 6.94
CA ASP A 86 9.48 -17.45 6.93
C ASP A 86 8.84 -17.48 5.53
N ALA A 87 9.04 -16.44 4.72
CA ALA A 87 8.56 -16.42 3.36
C ALA A 87 9.28 -17.42 2.44
N ALA A 88 10.52 -17.72 2.73
CA ALA A 88 11.33 -18.72 1.99
C ALA A 88 10.99 -20.18 2.38
N TRP A 89 10.42 -20.40 3.56
CA TRP A 89 10.08 -21.73 4.10
C TRP A 89 8.59 -21.96 4.23
N GLY A 90 7.77 -21.30 3.44
CA GLY A 90 6.30 -21.31 3.46
C GLY A 90 5.62 -22.68 3.28
N VAL A 91 6.22 -23.76 3.76
CA VAL A 91 5.57 -25.07 3.98
C VAL A 91 6.26 -25.73 5.16
N ALA A 92 5.86 -25.42 6.37
CA ALA A 92 5.85 -26.38 7.49
C ALA A 92 5.52 -25.69 8.82
N GLY A 93 4.40 -26.06 9.37
CA GLY A 93 4.30 -26.26 10.80
C GLY A 93 3.95 -25.05 11.64
N HIS A 94 2.67 -24.97 11.96
CA HIS A 94 2.22 -24.44 13.24
C HIS A 94 3.12 -24.96 14.36
N MET A 95 3.99 -24.12 14.87
CA MET A 95 4.58 -24.36 16.19
C MET A 95 4.01 -23.36 17.17
N ASN A 96 3.06 -23.87 17.96
CA ASN A 96 2.69 -23.35 19.24
C ASN A 96 3.96 -23.00 20.04
N SER A 97 4.22 -21.74 20.25
CA SER A 97 5.04 -21.31 21.36
C SER A 97 4.14 -21.03 22.56
N ALA A 98 3.59 -22.08 23.08
CA ALA A 98 3.18 -22.12 24.47
C ALA A 98 4.44 -22.28 25.30
N VAL A 99 4.96 -21.21 25.81
CA VAL A 99 5.82 -21.20 27.00
C VAL A 99 5.08 -20.28 27.95
N GLY A 100 4.33 -20.80 28.76
CA GLY A 100 4.62 -21.58 29.92
C GLY A 100 5.06 -20.66 31.01
N GLY A 101 4.11 -20.25 31.72
CA GLY A 101 4.00 -20.49 33.06
C GLY A 101 4.70 -19.60 34.04
N THR A 102 4.04 -19.54 35.00
CA THR A 102 4.35 -19.43 36.43
C THR A 102 4.34 -18.01 36.92
N ALA A 103 3.64 -17.89 37.80
CA ALA A 103 3.33 -18.15 39.11
C ALA A 103 2.51 -17.03 39.70
N VAL A 104 1.38 -17.40 40.02
CA VAL A 104 0.48 -16.71 40.93
C VAL A 104 1.17 -16.49 42.26
N THR A 105 1.32 -15.27 42.67
CA THR A 105 1.27 -14.94 44.10
C THR A 105 0.00 -14.16 44.35
N GLN A 106 -0.95 -14.87 44.93
CA GLN A 106 -2.12 -14.28 45.54
C GLN A 106 -1.70 -13.38 46.71
N GLY A 107 -2.23 -12.19 46.69
CA GLY A 107 -2.29 -11.35 47.87
C GLY A 107 -1.90 -9.90 47.59
N GLY A 108 -2.88 -9.08 47.28
CA GLY A 108 -2.62 -7.64 47.25
C GLY A 108 -3.72 -6.82 46.63
N SER A 109 -4.61 -6.35 47.46
CA SER A 109 -5.38 -5.10 47.37
C SER A 109 -6.12 -4.74 46.08
N ILE A 110 -7.35 -4.52 46.25
CA ILE A 110 -8.40 -4.01 45.33
C ILE A 110 -7.97 -2.69 44.58
N LEU A 111 -6.94 -2.00 45.03
CA LEU A 111 -6.34 -0.83 44.35
C LEU A 111 -5.43 -1.20 43.17
N GLY A 112 -4.94 -2.43 43.08
CA GLY A 112 -4.17 -2.95 41.95
C GLY A 112 -5.00 -3.17 40.68
N GLY A 113 -6.30 -3.43 40.83
CA GLY A 113 -7.18 -3.77 39.71
C GLY A 113 -7.50 -2.61 38.77
N MET A 114 -7.41 -1.36 39.20
CA MET A 114 -7.67 -0.19 38.34
C MET A 114 -6.44 0.24 37.52
N LEU A 115 -5.24 -0.14 37.92
CA LEU A 115 -4.01 0.15 37.18
C LEU A 115 -3.60 -0.99 36.25
N ALA A 116 -4.15 -2.19 36.43
CA ALA A 116 -3.79 -3.40 35.68
C ALA A 116 -4.47 -3.55 34.32
N SER A 117 -5.36 -2.64 33.91
CA SER A 117 -6.12 -2.82 32.68
C SER A 117 -5.58 -2.06 31.44
N ARG A 118 -4.42 -1.38 31.55
CA ARG A 118 -3.79 -0.80 30.36
C ARG A 118 -2.84 -1.83 29.77
N LYS A 119 -3.24 -2.44 28.65
CA LYS A 119 -2.35 -3.30 27.87
C LYS A 119 -1.05 -2.56 27.57
N PRO A 120 0.09 -3.23 27.66
CA PRO A 120 1.39 -2.62 27.38
C PRO A 120 1.37 -2.03 25.97
N THR A 121 2.18 -0.98 25.79
CA THR A 121 2.32 -0.30 24.50
C THR A 121 3.66 -0.67 23.90
N VAL A 122 3.66 -1.09 22.66
CA VAL A 122 4.84 -1.40 21.86
C VAL A 122 4.95 -0.44 20.68
N THR A 123 6.12 -0.40 20.06
CA THR A 123 6.35 0.29 18.81
C THR A 123 6.34 -0.72 17.68
N TYR A 124 5.50 -0.47 16.70
CA TYR A 124 5.42 -1.20 15.46
C TYR A 124 6.27 -0.47 14.42
N VAL A 125 7.12 -1.20 13.72
CA VAL A 125 8.08 -0.65 12.74
C VAL A 125 7.92 -1.38 11.42
N TRP A 126 7.71 -0.62 10.35
CA TRP A 126 7.66 -1.13 8.99
C TRP A 126 9.00 -0.92 8.30
N GLY A 127 9.50 -1.96 7.67
CA GLY A 127 10.74 -1.91 6.90
C GLY A 127 10.73 -2.82 5.69
N VAL A 128 11.66 -2.58 4.80
CA VAL A 128 11.94 -3.42 3.63
C VAL A 128 13.26 -4.15 3.85
N PRO A 129 13.31 -5.46 3.65
CA PRO A 129 14.56 -6.22 3.73
C PRO A 129 15.57 -5.75 2.70
N GLY A 130 16.85 -5.91 3.04
CA GLY A 130 17.96 -5.54 2.19
C GLY A 130 18.48 -4.11 2.42
N PRO A 131 19.77 -3.90 2.14
CA PRO A 131 20.45 -2.64 2.41
C PRO A 131 20.16 -1.56 1.37
N ALA A 132 19.74 -1.93 0.16
CA ALA A 132 19.53 -0.99 -0.93
C ALA A 132 18.41 -1.45 -1.89
N SER A 133 17.82 -0.49 -2.59
CA SER A 133 16.91 -0.75 -3.69
C SER A 133 17.66 -1.22 -4.94
N GLY A 134 17.05 -2.13 -5.69
CA GLY A 134 17.54 -2.50 -7.03
C GLY A 134 17.28 -1.45 -8.11
N ASN A 135 16.44 -0.45 -7.82
CA ASN A 135 16.04 0.59 -8.78
C ASN A 135 16.89 1.85 -8.57
N ILE A 136 17.99 1.96 -9.28
CA ILE A 136 18.93 3.09 -9.16
C ILE A 136 18.58 4.16 -10.16
N LEU A 137 18.22 5.36 -9.69
CA LEU A 137 17.88 6.53 -10.50
C LEU A 137 19.07 7.46 -10.65
N LYS A 138 19.29 7.92 -11.87
CA LYS A 138 20.32 8.91 -12.22
C LYS A 138 19.79 10.34 -12.24
N THR A 139 18.53 10.54 -11.87
CA THR A 139 17.89 11.86 -11.75
C THR A 139 17.55 12.16 -10.31
N THR A 140 17.74 13.41 -9.92
CA THR A 140 17.36 13.94 -8.61
C THR A 140 15.90 14.40 -8.55
N SER A 141 15.23 14.50 -9.70
CA SER A 141 13.84 14.97 -9.79
C SER A 141 12.97 13.97 -10.57
N PRO A 142 12.81 12.73 -10.04
CA PRO A 142 12.03 11.70 -10.71
C PRO A 142 10.55 12.07 -10.76
N LYS A 143 9.88 11.64 -11.84
CA LYS A 143 8.42 11.74 -11.99
C LYS A 143 7.80 10.37 -11.98
N PHE A 144 6.73 10.21 -11.22
CA PHE A 144 6.02 8.95 -11.09
C PHE A 144 4.56 9.12 -11.50
N SER A 145 4.02 8.12 -12.18
CA SER A 145 2.58 7.92 -12.35
C SER A 145 2.15 6.78 -11.42
N VAL A 146 1.20 7.04 -10.55
CA VAL A 146 0.72 6.12 -9.52
C VAL A 146 -0.73 5.75 -9.80
N ASN A 147 -1.04 4.46 -9.88
CA ASN A 147 -2.39 3.97 -10.12
C ASN A 147 -2.77 2.89 -9.11
N PHE A 148 -3.82 3.15 -8.33
CA PHE A 148 -4.42 2.20 -7.38
C PHE A 148 -5.95 2.18 -7.44
N ALA A 149 -6.54 2.67 -8.53
CA ALA A 149 -7.98 2.74 -8.74
C ALA A 149 -8.70 1.39 -8.59
N GLY A 150 -8.04 0.29 -8.95
CA GLY A 150 -8.59 -1.07 -8.86
C GLY A 150 -8.15 -1.87 -7.64
N ALA A 151 -7.53 -1.25 -6.63
CA ALA A 151 -7.00 -1.94 -5.47
C ALA A 151 -8.12 -2.59 -4.63
N PRO A 152 -8.03 -3.88 -4.31
CA PRO A 152 -9.10 -4.60 -3.64
C PRO A 152 -9.29 -4.12 -2.20
N GLY A 153 -10.53 -3.75 -1.85
CA GLY A 153 -10.90 -3.32 -0.49
C GLY A 153 -10.33 -1.96 -0.08
N VAL A 154 -9.90 -1.16 -1.06
CA VAL A 154 -9.39 0.20 -0.85
C VAL A 154 -10.30 1.19 -1.54
N ASN A 155 -10.74 2.21 -0.82
CA ASN A 155 -11.42 3.35 -1.44
C ASN A 155 -10.35 4.35 -1.91
N PRO A 156 -10.22 4.59 -3.24
CA PRO A 156 -9.17 5.46 -3.75
C PRO A 156 -9.25 6.91 -3.27
N SER A 157 -10.40 7.35 -2.78
CA SER A 157 -10.58 8.71 -2.25
C SER A 157 -9.96 8.93 -0.89
N ASP A 158 -9.65 7.85 -0.17
CA ASP A 158 -9.14 7.92 1.21
C ASP A 158 -7.61 7.91 1.27
N PHE A 159 -6.94 7.70 0.13
CA PHE A 159 -5.48 7.56 0.04
C PHE A 159 -4.86 8.50 -0.98
N ALA A 160 -3.62 8.87 -0.70
CA ALA A 160 -2.78 9.64 -1.62
C ALA A 160 -1.35 9.06 -1.66
N PRO A 161 -0.64 9.19 -2.80
CA PRO A 161 0.75 8.81 -2.86
C PRO A 161 1.65 9.84 -2.19
N GLU A 162 2.69 9.37 -1.52
CA GLU A 162 3.73 10.18 -0.89
C GLU A 162 5.12 9.63 -1.24
N ILE A 163 6.14 10.49 -1.18
CA ILE A 163 7.54 10.08 -1.23
C ILE A 163 8.09 10.11 0.18
N VAL A 164 8.71 9.03 0.61
CA VAL A 164 9.39 8.95 1.91
C VAL A 164 10.85 8.59 1.71
N ARG A 165 11.71 9.18 2.53
CA ARG A 165 13.11 8.78 2.63
C ARG A 165 13.22 7.59 3.58
N LEU A 166 13.98 6.58 3.17
CA LEU A 166 14.17 5.37 3.97
C LEU A 166 15.42 5.52 4.85
N THR A 167 15.32 5.01 6.07
CA THR A 167 16.46 5.00 7.01
C THR A 167 17.08 3.62 7.03
N LEU A 168 18.36 3.52 6.68
CA LEU A 168 19.10 2.25 6.71
C LEU A 168 19.35 1.82 8.15
N ALA A 169 18.98 0.60 8.48
CA ALA A 169 19.17 -0.01 9.79
C ALA A 169 20.17 -1.17 9.70
N GLN A 170 21.30 -1.02 10.39
CA GLN A 170 22.36 -2.03 10.51
C GLN A 170 22.80 -2.67 9.17
N ASN A 171 22.69 -1.95 8.06
CA ASN A 171 22.98 -2.44 6.70
C ASN A 171 22.19 -3.68 6.28
N THR A 172 21.02 -3.92 6.88
CA THR A 172 20.24 -5.15 6.64
C THR A 172 18.84 -4.90 6.19
N CYS A 173 18.26 -3.76 6.57
CA CYS A 173 16.93 -3.36 6.17
C CYS A 173 16.79 -1.84 6.08
N ARG A 174 15.75 -1.38 5.41
CA ARG A 174 15.41 0.03 5.21
C ARG A 174 14.10 0.32 5.92
N LEU A 175 14.11 1.17 6.92
CA LEU A 175 12.94 1.54 7.70
C LEU A 175 12.11 2.57 6.93
N ILE A 176 10.78 2.35 6.90
CA ILE A 176 9.81 3.20 6.20
C ILE A 176 9.09 4.09 7.20
N GLY A 177 8.62 3.51 8.30
CA GLY A 177 7.84 4.23 9.30
C GLY A 177 7.60 3.42 10.55
N ALA A 178 7.14 4.10 11.59
CA ALA A 178 6.86 3.48 12.87
C ALA A 178 5.68 4.17 13.59
N THR A 179 4.95 3.42 14.39
CA THR A 179 3.91 3.97 15.28
C THR A 179 3.84 3.22 16.59
N ARG A 180 3.24 3.82 17.59
CA ARG A 180 2.95 3.14 18.86
C ARG A 180 1.54 2.57 18.86
N GLY A 181 1.40 1.39 19.44
CA GLY A 181 0.11 0.75 19.60
C GLY A 181 0.07 -0.13 20.85
N LYS A 182 -1.09 -0.67 21.16
CA LYS A 182 -1.22 -1.72 22.17
C LYS A 182 -0.52 -2.98 21.64
N GLU A 183 0.04 -3.79 22.52
CA GLU A 183 0.75 -5.02 22.15
C GLU A 183 -0.08 -5.99 21.29
N ASP A 184 -1.39 -5.95 21.45
CA ASP A 184 -2.34 -6.76 20.66
C ASP A 184 -2.99 -6.00 19.49
N ALA A 185 -2.51 -4.79 19.15
CA ALA A 185 -3.14 -3.95 18.10
C ALA A 185 -3.21 -4.63 16.73
N ARG A 186 -2.29 -5.56 16.44
CA ARG A 186 -2.29 -6.35 15.20
C ARG A 186 -3.09 -7.65 15.28
N SER A 187 -3.73 -7.94 16.41
CA SER A 187 -4.57 -9.15 16.52
C SER A 187 -5.80 -9.05 15.64
N HIS A 188 -6.40 -10.20 15.31
CA HIS A 188 -7.64 -10.25 14.54
C HIS A 188 -8.80 -9.50 15.20
N ASP A 189 -8.79 -9.45 16.53
CA ASP A 189 -9.84 -8.84 17.34
C ASP A 189 -9.61 -7.35 17.58
N ALA A 190 -8.46 -6.81 17.19
CA ALA A 190 -8.19 -5.38 17.26
C ALA A 190 -8.88 -4.68 16.10
N ALA A 191 -10.13 -4.31 16.29
CA ALA A 191 -10.81 -3.35 15.45
C ALA A 191 -10.28 -1.94 15.77
N ASP A 192 -10.34 -1.03 14.79
CA ASP A 192 -10.13 0.40 14.99
C ASP A 192 -8.71 0.80 15.46
N TRP A 193 -7.69 0.24 14.88
CA TRP A 193 -6.33 0.71 15.11
C TRP A 193 -6.03 2.00 14.33
N GLU A 194 -5.87 3.10 15.03
CA GLU A 194 -5.48 4.40 14.46
C GLU A 194 -3.96 4.46 14.24
N ILE A 195 -3.46 3.68 13.29
CA ILE A 195 -2.01 3.57 13.01
C ILE A 195 -1.42 4.92 12.70
N TYR A 196 -2.11 5.67 11.84
CA TYR A 196 -1.55 6.81 11.14
C TYR A 196 -1.53 8.10 11.98
N SER A 197 -2.32 8.18 13.06
CA SER A 197 -2.36 9.35 13.92
C SER A 197 -1.01 9.66 14.60
N GLY A 198 -0.23 8.62 14.92
CA GLY A 198 1.10 8.71 15.53
C GLY A 198 2.22 8.15 14.64
N PHE A 199 2.00 8.06 13.33
CA PHE A 199 2.97 7.47 12.43
C PHE A 199 4.17 8.40 12.19
N VAL A 200 5.37 7.90 12.47
CA VAL A 200 6.63 8.60 12.27
C VAL A 200 7.27 8.08 10.98
N GLU A 201 7.46 8.95 10.02
CA GLU A 201 8.13 8.67 8.74
C GLU A 201 8.84 9.93 8.23
N ASP A 202 9.86 9.78 7.40
CA ASP A 202 10.64 10.88 6.84
C ASP A 202 10.06 11.25 5.45
N ARG A 203 9.06 12.15 5.46
CA ARG A 203 8.34 12.59 4.26
C ARG A 203 9.14 13.59 3.47
N VAL A 204 9.16 13.40 2.18
CA VAL A 204 9.69 14.35 1.21
C VAL A 204 8.54 15.21 0.68
N ALA A 205 8.73 16.53 0.68
CA ALA A 205 7.78 17.45 0.07
C ALA A 205 7.64 17.13 -1.42
N ALA A 206 6.41 16.85 -1.87
CA ALA A 206 6.12 16.42 -3.23
C ALA A 206 4.95 17.22 -3.85
N ASN A 207 5.00 17.37 -5.17
CA ASN A 207 3.86 17.81 -5.96
C ASN A 207 3.03 16.57 -6.28
N VAL A 208 1.78 16.58 -5.84
CA VAL A 208 0.82 15.49 -6.05
C VAL A 208 -0.33 16.04 -6.89
N GLN A 209 -0.47 15.56 -8.12
CA GLN A 209 -1.52 15.95 -9.03
C GLN A 209 -2.45 14.76 -9.27
N LYS A 210 -3.73 14.90 -8.87
CA LYS A 210 -4.75 13.89 -9.15
C LYS A 210 -5.13 13.96 -10.64
N THR A 211 -4.94 12.86 -11.37
CA THR A 211 -5.27 12.73 -12.80
C THR A 211 -6.56 11.93 -13.01
N GLY A 212 -6.96 11.14 -12.02
CA GLY A 212 -8.19 10.36 -12.03
C GLY A 212 -8.48 9.81 -10.63
N GLU A 213 -9.55 9.02 -10.50
CA GLU A 213 -9.84 8.32 -9.24
C GLU A 213 -8.76 7.27 -8.98
N GLY A 214 -8.02 7.40 -7.87
CA GLY A 214 -6.87 6.54 -7.57
C GLY A 214 -5.71 6.65 -8.56
N GLN A 215 -5.65 7.71 -9.36
CA GLN A 215 -4.58 7.97 -10.31
C GLN A 215 -3.95 9.33 -10.02
N TYR A 216 -2.62 9.36 -9.94
CA TYR A 216 -1.88 10.55 -9.56
C TYR A 216 -0.55 10.65 -10.32
N ASP A 217 -0.14 11.88 -10.62
CA ASP A 217 1.23 12.20 -10.95
C ASP A 217 1.93 12.74 -9.71
N LEU A 218 3.15 12.27 -9.46
CA LEU A 218 3.91 12.54 -8.25
C LEU A 218 5.34 12.92 -8.62
N SER A 219 5.85 14.01 -8.04
CA SER A 219 7.26 14.41 -8.20
C SER A 219 7.74 15.15 -6.94
N PRO A 220 9.02 15.08 -6.56
CA PRO A 220 9.53 15.88 -5.45
C PRO A 220 9.46 17.37 -5.78
N GLN A 221 9.22 18.22 -4.76
CA GLN A 221 9.21 19.68 -4.93
C GLN A 221 10.61 20.27 -5.10
N SER A 222 11.62 19.58 -4.58
CA SER A 222 13.04 19.94 -4.69
C SER A 222 13.85 18.72 -5.08
N PRO A 223 15.01 18.89 -5.72
CA PRO A 223 15.89 17.78 -6.04
C PRO A 223 16.20 16.91 -4.83
N LEU A 224 16.10 15.61 -5.00
CA LEU A 224 16.39 14.64 -3.95
C LEU A 224 17.91 14.54 -3.74
N TYR A 225 18.32 14.42 -2.50
CA TYR A 225 19.70 14.05 -2.17
C TYR A 225 19.96 12.57 -2.48
N PRO A 226 21.21 12.17 -2.69
CA PRO A 226 21.57 10.76 -2.79
C PRO A 226 21.06 9.97 -1.57
N GLY A 227 20.49 8.78 -1.79
CA GLY A 227 19.93 7.95 -0.72
C GLY A 227 18.81 7.04 -1.17
N GLU A 228 18.22 6.36 -0.19
CA GLU A 228 17.12 5.40 -0.37
C GLU A 228 15.77 6.08 -0.14
N TYR A 229 14.83 5.80 -1.01
CA TYR A 229 13.49 6.37 -1.01
C TYR A 229 12.43 5.32 -1.36
N ALA A 230 11.18 5.64 -1.07
CA ALA A 230 10.04 4.87 -1.53
C ALA A 230 8.87 5.79 -1.93
N VAL A 231 8.11 5.35 -2.92
CA VAL A 231 6.73 5.80 -3.10
C VAL A 231 5.86 4.91 -2.23
N VAL A 232 4.97 5.53 -1.46
CA VAL A 232 4.05 4.86 -0.55
C VAL A 232 2.64 5.41 -0.75
N LEU A 233 1.62 4.65 -0.38
CA LEU A 233 0.24 5.12 -0.32
C LEU A 233 -0.12 5.36 1.14
N ARG A 234 -0.65 6.55 1.44
CA ARG A 234 -0.97 6.94 2.82
C ARG A 234 -2.40 7.45 2.93
N PRO A 235 -3.06 7.21 4.08
CA PRO A 235 -4.38 7.78 4.34
C PRO A 235 -4.32 9.30 4.31
N ILE A 236 -5.31 9.94 3.67
CA ILE A 236 -5.46 11.40 3.69
C ILE A 236 -5.85 11.87 5.09
N SER A 237 -6.71 11.07 5.76
CA SER A 237 -7.11 11.33 7.15
C SER A 237 -6.12 10.69 8.12
N LYS A 238 -5.58 11.48 9.06
CA LYS A 238 -4.71 10.95 10.12
C LYS A 238 -5.44 10.08 11.13
N ASN A 239 -6.75 10.23 11.24
CA ASN A 239 -7.59 9.48 12.18
C ASN A 239 -8.28 8.26 11.51
N GLU A 240 -7.81 7.88 10.33
CA GLU A 240 -8.29 6.69 9.64
C GLU A 240 -8.06 5.45 10.52
N LYS A 241 -9.09 4.60 10.60
CA LYS A 241 -9.06 3.40 11.42
C LYS A 241 -8.90 2.16 10.56
N PHE A 242 -8.03 1.28 11.01
CA PHE A 242 -7.70 0.04 10.32
C PHE A 242 -7.98 -1.18 11.20
N SER A 243 -8.39 -2.28 10.60
CA SER A 243 -8.38 -3.56 11.28
C SER A 243 -6.94 -4.02 11.49
N GLY A 244 -6.56 -4.35 12.71
CA GLY A 244 -5.23 -4.88 13.02
C GLY A 244 -4.92 -6.17 12.24
N GLY A 245 -5.92 -7.01 12.02
CA GLY A 245 -5.81 -8.22 11.21
C GLY A 245 -5.53 -7.92 9.74
N ASP A 246 -6.16 -6.90 9.16
CA ASP A 246 -5.91 -6.52 7.76
C ASP A 246 -4.52 -5.92 7.57
N VAL A 247 -4.08 -5.09 8.50
CA VAL A 247 -2.72 -4.54 8.50
C VAL A 247 -1.68 -5.65 8.60
N SER A 248 -1.88 -6.62 9.51
CA SER A 248 -0.93 -7.74 9.69
C SER A 248 -0.86 -8.66 8.47
N ARG A 249 -1.96 -8.79 7.72
CA ARG A 249 -2.01 -9.64 6.51
C ARG A 249 -1.74 -8.87 5.21
N GLY A 250 -1.64 -7.55 5.27
CA GLY A 250 -1.54 -6.71 4.08
C GLY A 250 -2.78 -6.84 3.18
N GLN A 251 -3.99 -6.84 3.76
CA GLN A 251 -5.25 -6.98 3.06
C GLN A 251 -6.12 -5.72 3.17
N GLY A 252 -7.04 -5.54 2.24
CA GLY A 252 -7.89 -4.35 2.22
C GLY A 252 -7.07 -3.06 2.33
N ALA A 253 -7.53 -2.11 3.12
CA ALA A 253 -6.82 -0.87 3.38
C ALA A 253 -5.45 -1.08 4.07
N GLY A 254 -5.26 -2.18 4.80
CA GLY A 254 -3.98 -2.55 5.43
C GLY A 254 -2.85 -2.78 4.42
N MET A 255 -3.19 -3.12 3.16
CA MET A 255 -2.22 -3.27 2.08
C MET A 255 -1.39 -1.99 1.85
N MET A 256 -1.93 -0.81 2.18
CA MET A 256 -1.23 0.47 2.02
C MET A 256 0.00 0.59 2.93
N PHE A 257 0.08 -0.20 3.99
CA PHE A 257 1.26 -0.29 4.84
C PHE A 257 2.20 -1.45 4.45
N ASP A 258 1.67 -2.47 3.77
CA ASP A 258 2.41 -3.68 3.38
C ASP A 258 3.11 -3.55 2.02
N THR A 259 2.84 -2.49 1.26
CA THR A 259 3.31 -2.35 -0.12
C THR A 259 4.02 -1.02 -0.33
N VAL A 260 5.20 -1.09 -0.95
CA VAL A 260 6.02 0.08 -1.29
C VAL A 260 6.73 -0.13 -2.62
N TRP A 261 7.16 0.96 -3.24
CA TRP A 261 7.99 0.98 -4.45
C TRP A 261 9.27 1.72 -4.15
N THR A 262 10.36 0.98 -3.91
CA THR A 262 11.61 1.58 -3.49
C THR A 262 12.48 1.98 -4.68
N PHE A 263 13.28 3.02 -4.47
CA PHE A 263 14.28 3.46 -5.41
C PHE A 263 15.45 4.14 -4.68
N GLN A 264 16.61 4.11 -5.31
CA GLN A 264 17.80 4.79 -4.84
C GLN A 264 18.13 5.93 -5.78
N VAL A 265 18.42 7.12 -5.23
CA VAL A 265 19.03 8.22 -5.98
C VAL A 265 20.55 8.07 -5.88
N ALA A 266 21.21 7.94 -7.04
CA ALA A 266 22.64 7.74 -7.11
C ALA A 266 23.41 8.99 -6.65
N GLU A 267 24.63 8.82 -6.15
CA GLU A 267 25.50 9.94 -5.74
C GLU A 267 25.85 10.89 -6.89
N ASN A 268 25.86 10.39 -8.12
CA ASN A 268 26.15 11.16 -9.33
C ASN A 268 24.88 11.53 -10.13
N ALA A 269 23.71 11.52 -9.51
CA ALA A 269 22.45 11.92 -10.14
C ALA A 269 22.42 13.42 -10.43
N GLN A 270 21.80 13.80 -11.57
CA GLN A 270 21.65 15.18 -12.05
C GLN A 270 20.18 15.59 -12.10
#